data_8fba34daa3c4e1e432032f6e93dcd544
#
_entry.id   8fba34daa3c4e1e432032f6e93dcd544
#
_cell.length_a   1.000
_cell.length_b   1.000
_cell.length_c   1.000
_cell.angle_alpha   90.00
_cell.angle_beta   90.00
_cell.angle_gamma   90.00
#
_symmetry.space_group_name_H-M   'P 1'
#
loop_
_entity.id
_entity.type
_entity.pdbx_description
1 polymer ?
#
loop_
_entity_poly.entity_id
_entity_poly.type
_entity_poly.pdbx_seq_one_letter_code
_entity_poly.pdbx_strand_id
1 'polypeptide(L)'
;MANELYDTTDGIPEYFRNRRDFEIEKLKKSTCLYIGNLSYFTTEIQIYELFSRCGEINRIIMGLNKKTKTPCGFCFVEYLDKESAFIAVVSLDHTILDGRTIRVDWDTGFEEGRQYGRGHFGGQKRDELNKRHDPERPSEKSDKKYMGHKRRERDFY
;
A
#
# COMPACT_ATOMS: atom_id res chain seq x y z
N MET A 1 19.51 -18.37 -18.58
CA MET A 1 19.48 -19.13 -17.32
C MET A 1 18.45 -18.60 -16.33
N ALA A 2 18.32 -17.31 -16.13
CA ALA A 2 17.24 -16.79 -15.29
C ALA A 2 15.82 -17.07 -15.83
N ASN A 3 15.67 -17.30 -17.12
CA ASN A 3 14.38 -17.57 -17.74
C ASN A 3 13.87 -19.01 -17.53
N GLU A 4 14.74 -19.96 -17.24
CA GLU A 4 14.35 -21.35 -17.02
C GLU A 4 13.67 -21.59 -15.66
N LEU A 5 13.96 -20.74 -14.68
CA LEU A 5 13.38 -20.82 -13.32
C LEU A 5 11.91 -20.34 -13.25
N TYR A 6 11.43 -19.66 -14.27
CA TYR A 6 10.09 -19.06 -14.30
C TYR A 6 9.15 -19.67 -15.34
N ASP A 7 9.63 -20.70 -16.06
CA ASP A 7 8.82 -21.37 -17.09
C ASP A 7 7.91 -22.47 -16.49
N THR A 8 7.19 -22.10 -15.44
CA THR A 8 6.09 -22.91 -14.91
C THR A 8 4.75 -22.45 -15.47
N THR A 9 4.74 -22.11 -16.75
CA THR A 9 3.56 -21.58 -17.41
C THR A 9 2.67 -22.66 -18.04
N ASP A 10 3.04 -23.92 -17.88
CA ASP A 10 2.22 -25.02 -18.35
C ASP A 10 0.83 -25.00 -17.70
N GLY A 11 -0.17 -24.67 -18.50
CA GLY A 11 -1.56 -24.60 -18.08
C GLY A 11 -2.11 -23.18 -17.77
N ILE A 12 -1.28 -22.14 -17.85
CA ILE A 12 -1.76 -20.76 -17.71
C ILE A 12 -2.17 -20.21 -19.09
N PRO A 13 -3.39 -19.68 -19.26
CA PRO A 13 -3.80 -19.05 -20.51
C PRO A 13 -2.83 -17.97 -20.97
N GLU A 14 -2.59 -17.87 -22.27
CA GLU A 14 -1.63 -16.95 -22.88
C GLU A 14 -1.86 -15.47 -22.45
N TYR A 15 -3.10 -15.07 -22.29
CA TYR A 15 -3.47 -13.73 -21.80
C TYR A 15 -2.84 -13.43 -20.43
N PHE A 16 -2.91 -14.39 -19.51
CA PHE A 16 -2.34 -14.21 -18.16
C PHE A 16 -0.82 -14.30 -18.15
N ARG A 17 -0.23 -15.07 -19.05
CA ARG A 17 1.23 -15.12 -19.24
C ARG A 17 1.79 -13.75 -19.61
N ASN A 18 1.24 -13.15 -20.64
CA ASN A 18 1.69 -11.86 -21.16
C ASN A 18 1.55 -10.75 -20.12
N ARG A 19 0.45 -10.75 -19.36
CA ARG A 19 0.23 -9.80 -18.28
C ARG A 19 1.25 -9.95 -17.15
N ARG A 20 1.53 -11.18 -16.74
CA ARG A 20 2.50 -11.48 -15.70
C ARG A 20 3.92 -11.11 -16.12
N ASP A 21 4.32 -11.43 -17.32
CA ASP A 21 5.62 -11.08 -17.87
C ASP A 21 5.80 -9.58 -17.98
N PHE A 22 4.79 -8.87 -18.41
CA PHE A 22 4.75 -7.42 -18.47
C PHE A 22 4.88 -6.77 -17.09
N GLU A 23 4.19 -7.27 -16.09
CA GLU A 23 4.31 -6.79 -14.71
C GLU A 23 5.70 -7.07 -14.12
N ILE A 24 6.27 -8.24 -14.38
CA ILE A 24 7.62 -8.58 -13.95
C ILE A 24 8.66 -7.65 -14.57
N GLU A 25 8.55 -7.34 -15.85
CA GLU A 25 9.43 -6.39 -16.51
C GLU A 25 9.30 -4.97 -15.94
N LYS A 26 8.09 -4.53 -15.66
CA LYS A 26 7.85 -3.26 -14.96
C LYS A 26 8.51 -3.24 -13.60
N LEU A 27 8.40 -4.30 -12.81
CA LEU A 27 9.04 -4.41 -11.50
C LEU A 27 10.57 -4.36 -11.60
N LYS A 28 11.15 -4.99 -12.61
CA LYS A 28 12.60 -4.98 -12.83
C LYS A 28 13.15 -3.58 -13.14
N LYS A 29 12.36 -2.73 -13.77
CA LYS A 29 12.73 -1.37 -14.14
C LYS A 29 12.30 -0.32 -13.12
N SER A 30 11.42 -0.69 -12.20
CA SER A 30 10.82 0.25 -11.26
C SER A 30 11.79 0.73 -10.20
N THR A 31 11.68 2.01 -9.87
CA THR A 31 12.31 2.65 -8.70
C THR A 31 11.27 3.02 -7.65
N CYS A 32 10.03 2.59 -7.82
CA CYS A 32 8.91 2.90 -6.96
C CYS A 32 8.68 1.80 -5.93
N LEU A 33 8.42 2.21 -4.69
CA LEU A 33 8.06 1.32 -3.59
C LEU A 33 6.67 1.66 -3.05
N TYR A 34 5.95 0.63 -2.66
CA TYR A 34 4.73 0.74 -1.87
C TYR A 34 5.06 0.55 -0.40
N ILE A 35 4.65 1.50 0.42
CA ILE A 35 4.83 1.46 1.87
C ILE A 35 3.46 1.31 2.52
N GLY A 36 3.26 0.19 3.20
CA GLY A 36 1.99 -0.14 3.84
C GLY A 36 2.07 -0.18 5.36
N ASN A 37 0.91 -0.30 5.98
CA ASN A 37 0.72 -0.37 7.43
C ASN A 37 1.23 0.87 8.19
N LEU A 38 1.17 2.02 7.55
CA LEU A 38 1.51 3.29 8.19
C LEU A 38 0.43 3.71 9.19
N SER A 39 0.85 4.48 10.20
CA SER A 39 -0.10 5.24 11.02
C SER A 39 -0.82 6.28 10.16
N TYR A 40 -2.08 6.56 10.46
CA TYR A 40 -2.81 7.65 9.79
C TYR A 40 -2.22 9.03 10.11
N PHE A 41 -1.43 9.13 11.16
CA PHE A 41 -0.79 10.36 11.61
C PHE A 41 0.63 10.54 11.07
N THR A 42 1.19 9.54 10.40
CA THR A 42 2.52 9.64 9.80
C THR A 42 2.51 10.66 8.67
N THR A 43 3.45 11.61 8.74
CA THR A 43 3.59 12.70 7.76
C THR A 43 4.55 12.34 6.64
N GLU A 44 4.45 13.07 5.53
CA GLU A 44 5.39 12.96 4.41
C GLU A 44 6.82 13.27 4.85
N ILE A 45 7.02 14.22 5.76
CA ILE A 45 8.34 14.58 6.30
C ILE A 45 8.98 13.40 7.04
N GLN A 46 8.22 12.68 7.84
CA GLN A 46 8.71 11.49 8.54
C GLN A 46 9.11 10.39 7.58
N ILE A 47 8.34 10.17 6.52
CA ILE A 47 8.67 9.22 5.46
C ILE A 47 9.96 9.66 4.76
N TYR A 48 10.06 10.93 4.40
CA TYR A 48 11.26 11.46 3.76
C TYR A 48 12.52 11.27 4.64
N GLU A 49 12.45 11.60 5.91
CA GLU A 49 13.58 11.44 6.83
C GLU A 49 14.05 10.00 6.93
N LEU A 50 13.14 9.04 6.97
CA LEU A 50 13.50 7.63 7.07
C LEU A 50 14.04 7.10 5.75
N PHE A 51 13.32 7.32 4.66
CA PHE A 51 13.64 6.72 3.36
C PHE A 51 14.78 7.41 2.63
N SER A 52 15.05 8.69 2.90
CA SER A 52 16.19 9.41 2.32
C SER A 52 17.55 8.88 2.78
N ARG A 53 17.58 8.14 3.87
CA ARG A 53 18.79 7.44 4.34
C ARG A 53 19.27 6.36 3.39
N CYS A 54 18.39 5.79 2.58
CA CYS A 54 18.69 4.74 1.62
C CYS A 54 19.15 5.28 0.25
N GLY A 55 18.83 6.53 -0.04
CA GLY A 55 19.20 7.17 -1.30
C GLY A 55 18.34 8.39 -1.60
N GLU A 56 18.58 9.01 -2.72
CA GLU A 56 17.90 10.21 -3.15
C GLU A 56 16.49 9.90 -3.66
N ILE A 57 15.51 10.57 -3.07
CA ILE A 57 14.09 10.39 -3.38
C ILE A 57 13.68 11.36 -4.48
N ASN A 58 13.01 10.83 -5.51
CA ASN A 58 12.40 11.64 -6.57
C ASN A 58 11.08 12.27 -6.10
N ARG A 59 10.20 11.46 -5.52
CA ARG A 59 8.92 11.96 -4.98
C ARG A 59 8.33 10.99 -3.96
N ILE A 60 7.46 11.53 -3.13
CA ILE A 60 6.63 10.76 -2.19
C ILE A 60 5.16 11.10 -2.49
N ILE A 61 4.34 10.09 -2.61
CA ILE A 61 2.90 10.25 -2.80
C ILE A 61 2.18 9.59 -1.61
N MET A 62 1.58 10.40 -0.76
CA MET A 62 0.82 9.89 0.38
C MET A 62 -0.50 9.28 -0.08
N GLY A 63 -0.82 8.10 0.46
CA GLY A 63 -2.09 7.45 0.23
C GLY A 63 -3.22 8.15 0.97
N LEU A 64 -4.33 8.40 0.29
CA LEU A 64 -5.46 9.15 0.81
C LEU A 64 -6.74 8.34 0.74
N ASN A 65 -7.59 8.55 1.74
CA ASN A 65 -8.97 8.09 1.66
C ASN A 65 -9.66 8.80 0.48
N LYS A 66 -10.29 8.05 -0.40
CA LYS A 66 -10.91 8.59 -1.62
C LYS A 66 -12.03 9.60 -1.32
N LYS A 67 -12.77 9.40 -0.24
CA LYS A 67 -13.91 10.25 0.14
C LYS A 67 -13.49 11.46 0.95
N THR A 68 -12.65 11.26 1.96
CA THR A 68 -12.26 12.32 2.91
C THR A 68 -11.00 13.07 2.52
N LYS A 69 -10.17 12.48 1.61
CA LYS A 69 -8.87 13.02 1.19
C LYS A 69 -7.86 13.15 2.33
N THR A 70 -8.01 12.36 3.37
CA THR A 70 -7.10 12.29 4.51
C THR A 70 -6.20 11.06 4.42
N PRO A 71 -4.99 11.08 5.04
CA PRO A 71 -4.10 9.93 5.01
C PRO A 71 -4.78 8.65 5.49
N CYS A 72 -4.56 7.55 4.78
CA CYS A 72 -5.18 6.26 5.10
C CYS A 72 -4.18 5.12 5.30
N GLY A 73 -2.92 5.44 5.58
CA GLY A 73 -1.94 4.49 6.08
C GLY A 73 -1.10 3.78 5.03
N PHE A 74 -0.94 4.35 3.87
CA PHE A 74 0.02 3.89 2.87
C PHE A 74 0.62 5.07 2.10
N CYS A 75 1.72 4.82 1.42
CA CYS A 75 2.30 5.80 0.51
C CYS A 75 3.14 5.11 -0.57
N PHE A 76 3.51 5.87 -1.58
CA PHE A 76 4.49 5.48 -2.58
C PHE A 76 5.74 6.33 -2.41
N VAL A 77 6.90 5.68 -2.45
CA VAL A 77 8.19 6.35 -2.46
C VAL A 77 8.91 5.98 -3.76
N GLU A 78 9.24 6.99 -4.56
CA GLU A 78 9.95 6.81 -5.81
C GLU A 78 11.37 7.35 -5.66
N TYR A 79 12.36 6.46 -5.82
CA TYR A 79 13.77 6.83 -5.79
C TYR A 79 14.26 7.23 -7.18
N LEU A 80 15.39 7.96 -7.23
CA LEU A 80 16.03 8.29 -8.49
C LEU A 80 16.69 7.08 -9.15
N ASP A 81 17.18 6.13 -8.35
CA ASP A 81 17.82 4.92 -8.86
C ASP A 81 17.25 3.65 -8.20
N LYS A 82 17.44 2.53 -8.88
CA LYS A 82 16.95 1.24 -8.42
C LYS A 82 17.74 0.67 -7.23
N GLU A 83 19.01 0.98 -7.14
CA GLU A 83 19.87 0.54 -6.05
C GLU A 83 19.40 1.09 -4.71
N SER A 84 19.04 2.37 -4.66
CA SER A 84 18.46 3.00 -3.46
C SER A 84 17.14 2.35 -3.07
N ALA A 85 16.29 2.06 -4.03
CA ALA A 85 15.02 1.35 -3.80
C ALA A 85 15.26 -0.06 -3.23
N PHE A 86 16.23 -0.78 -3.77
CA PHE A 86 16.62 -2.11 -3.27
C PHE A 86 17.10 -2.04 -1.82
N ILE A 87 17.96 -1.08 -1.49
CA ILE A 87 18.44 -0.88 -0.11
C ILE A 87 17.26 -0.61 0.83
N ALA A 88 16.32 0.20 0.42
CA ALA A 88 15.13 0.50 1.23
C ALA A 88 14.25 -0.73 1.47
N VAL A 89 14.02 -1.56 0.47
CA VAL A 89 13.25 -2.81 0.63
C VAL A 89 13.94 -3.75 1.62
N VAL A 90 15.25 -3.93 1.50
CA VAL A 90 16.00 -4.84 2.37
C VAL A 90 16.11 -4.30 3.79
N SER A 91 16.33 -3.00 3.95
CA SER A 91 16.66 -2.38 5.24
C SER A 91 15.47 -1.93 6.03
N LEU A 92 14.41 -1.47 5.38
CA LEU A 92 13.27 -0.80 6.04
C LEU A 92 12.02 -1.65 6.13
N ASP A 93 11.91 -2.74 5.36
CA ASP A 93 10.78 -3.64 5.49
C ASP A 93 10.73 -4.25 6.89
N HIS A 94 9.54 -4.26 7.49
CA HIS A 94 9.29 -4.71 8.86
C HIS A 94 9.96 -3.87 9.96
N THR A 95 10.40 -2.66 9.67
CA THR A 95 10.84 -1.73 10.72
C THR A 95 9.66 -1.01 11.35
N ILE A 96 9.90 -0.43 12.53
CA ILE A 96 8.84 0.29 13.28
C ILE A 96 8.93 1.78 12.96
N LEU A 97 7.80 2.36 12.54
CA LEU A 97 7.63 3.80 12.35
C LEU A 97 6.31 4.23 13.02
N ASP A 98 6.37 5.21 13.89
CA ASP A 98 5.20 5.69 14.66
C ASP A 98 4.43 4.55 15.38
N GLY A 99 5.16 3.62 15.97
CA GLY A 99 4.58 2.50 16.72
C GLY A 99 3.98 1.39 15.85
N ARG A 100 4.11 1.44 14.54
CA ARG A 100 3.61 0.42 13.64
C ARG A 100 4.74 -0.21 12.82
N THR A 101 4.66 -1.52 12.62
CA THR A 101 5.57 -2.24 11.75
C THR A 101 5.19 -1.99 10.30
N ILE A 102 6.01 -1.25 9.59
CA ILE A 102 5.76 -0.90 8.19
C ILE A 102 6.14 -2.02 7.24
N ARG A 103 5.48 -2.06 6.10
CA ARG A 103 5.82 -2.96 4.99
C ARG A 103 6.35 -2.15 3.82
N VAL A 104 7.45 -2.63 3.25
CA VAL A 104 8.08 -2.01 2.08
C VAL A 104 8.12 -3.05 0.98
N ASP A 105 7.32 -2.85 -0.05
CA ASP A 105 7.20 -3.75 -1.19
C ASP A 105 7.58 -3.04 -2.50
N TRP A 106 8.08 -3.79 -3.47
CA TRP A 106 8.26 -3.28 -4.82
C TRP A 106 6.92 -2.94 -5.46
N ASP A 107 6.90 -1.83 -6.19
CA ASP A 107 5.74 -1.39 -6.97
C ASP A 107 6.13 -1.19 -8.44
N THR A 108 5.19 -1.43 -9.33
CA THR A 108 5.42 -1.34 -10.80
C THR A 108 5.60 0.09 -11.30
N GLY A 109 5.17 1.06 -10.52
CA GLY A 109 5.21 2.49 -10.84
C GLY A 109 3.91 3.16 -10.47
N PHE A 110 4.03 4.39 -9.96
CA PHE A 110 2.86 5.18 -9.61
C PHE A 110 2.15 5.69 -10.87
N GLU A 111 0.83 5.57 -10.88
CA GLU A 111 -0.06 6.17 -11.86
C GLU A 111 -1.12 7.00 -11.14
N GLU A 112 -1.57 8.07 -11.76
CA GLU A 112 -2.58 8.96 -11.19
C GLU A 112 -3.86 8.20 -10.83
N GLY A 113 -4.36 8.41 -9.64
CA GLY A 113 -5.51 7.70 -9.07
C GLY A 113 -5.13 6.57 -8.11
N ARG A 114 -3.91 6.04 -8.17
CA ARG A 114 -3.44 4.99 -7.26
C ARG A 114 -3.20 5.46 -5.83
N GLN A 115 -3.09 6.76 -5.61
CA GLN A 115 -2.97 7.36 -4.29
C GLN A 115 -4.25 7.24 -3.46
N TYR A 116 -5.37 6.88 -4.05
CA TYR A 116 -6.63 6.74 -3.33
C TYR A 116 -6.86 5.30 -2.88
N GLY A 117 -7.43 5.15 -1.68
CA GLY A 117 -7.91 3.87 -1.18
C GLY A 117 -8.99 3.26 -2.09
N ARG A 118 -8.95 1.94 -2.26
CA ARG A 118 -9.85 1.18 -3.14
C ARG A 118 -10.98 0.49 -2.39
N GLY A 119 -11.08 0.70 -1.08
CA GLY A 119 -12.13 0.15 -0.26
C GLY A 119 -13.49 0.79 -0.55
N HIS A 120 -14.53 0.09 -0.18
CA HIS A 120 -15.93 0.55 -0.37
C HIS A 120 -16.20 1.90 0.33
N PHE A 121 -15.56 2.13 1.48
CA PHE A 121 -15.69 3.38 2.25
C PHE A 121 -14.61 4.41 1.95
N GLY A 122 -13.80 4.18 0.91
CA GLY A 122 -12.76 5.10 0.46
C GLY A 122 -11.39 4.89 1.07
N GLY A 123 -11.26 4.07 2.11
CA GLY A 123 -9.99 3.67 2.70
C GLY A 123 -9.34 2.51 1.97
N GLN A 124 -8.30 1.92 2.56
CA GLN A 124 -7.70 0.73 2.00
C GLN A 124 -8.66 -0.46 2.13
N LYS A 125 -8.79 -1.22 1.04
CA LYS A 125 -9.61 -2.44 1.02
C LYS A 125 -9.21 -3.44 2.11
N ARG A 126 -7.90 -3.57 2.36
CA ARG A 126 -7.34 -4.43 3.40
C ARG A 126 -7.83 -4.05 4.79
N ASP A 127 -7.87 -2.76 5.12
CA ASP A 127 -8.31 -2.27 6.43
C ASP A 127 -9.82 -2.47 6.61
N GLU A 128 -10.59 -2.25 5.57
CA GLU A 128 -12.04 -2.43 5.59
C GLU A 128 -12.46 -3.89 5.74
N LEU A 129 -11.65 -4.83 5.25
CA LEU A 129 -11.89 -6.26 5.34
C LEU A 129 -11.18 -6.93 6.52
N ASN A 130 -10.42 -6.15 7.31
CA ASN A 130 -9.65 -6.69 8.42
C ASN A 130 -10.56 -7.29 9.50
N LYS A 131 -10.29 -8.55 9.85
CA LYS A 131 -11.01 -9.28 10.91
C LYS A 131 -10.45 -9.07 12.31
N ARG A 132 -9.24 -8.54 12.40
CA ARG A 132 -8.56 -8.28 13.67
C ARG A 132 -8.92 -6.88 14.16
N HIS A 133 -9.06 -6.77 15.49
CA HIS A 133 -9.25 -5.45 16.07
C HIS A 133 -7.97 -4.63 15.99
N ASP A 134 -8.03 -3.52 15.27
CA ASP A 134 -6.99 -2.52 15.21
C ASP A 134 -7.62 -1.17 15.56
N PRO A 135 -7.27 -0.55 16.70
CA PRO A 135 -7.93 0.68 17.15
C PRO A 135 -7.70 1.87 16.22
N GLU A 136 -6.63 1.87 15.42
CA GLU A 136 -6.36 2.91 14.44
C GLU A 136 -7.06 2.68 13.09
N ARG A 137 -7.55 1.45 12.85
CA ARG A 137 -8.11 1.06 11.56
C ARG A 137 -9.61 0.76 11.70
N PRO A 138 -10.48 1.56 11.07
CA PRO A 138 -11.90 1.22 11.00
C PRO A 138 -12.07 -0.08 10.21
N SER A 139 -12.88 -0.99 10.72
CA SER A 139 -13.25 -2.20 10.00
C SER A 139 -14.69 -2.10 9.55
N GLU A 140 -15.00 -2.73 8.41
CA GLU A 140 -16.36 -2.81 7.88
C GLU A 140 -17.35 -3.36 8.93
N LYS A 141 -16.88 -4.24 9.80
CA LYS A 141 -17.69 -4.82 10.88
C LYS A 141 -18.02 -3.83 11.99
N SER A 142 -17.08 -2.94 12.33
CA SER A 142 -17.34 -1.92 13.35
C SER A 142 -18.33 -0.88 12.86
N ASP A 143 -18.23 -0.50 11.59
CA ASP A 143 -19.14 0.48 11.00
C ASP A 143 -20.56 -0.06 10.83
N LYS A 144 -20.71 -1.32 10.42
CA LYS A 144 -22.02 -1.98 10.36
C LYS A 144 -22.65 -2.14 11.74
N LYS A 145 -21.87 -2.45 12.75
CA LYS A 145 -22.36 -2.55 14.12
C LYS A 145 -22.81 -1.18 14.65
N TYR A 146 -22.05 -0.15 14.34
CA TYR A 146 -22.36 1.21 14.74
C TYR A 146 -23.58 1.76 13.98
N MET A 147 -23.68 1.56 12.69
CA MET A 147 -24.82 1.96 11.86
C MET A 147 -26.10 1.17 12.22
N GLY A 148 -25.95 -0.12 12.55
CA GLY A 148 -27.05 -0.95 13.04
C GLY A 148 -27.62 -0.45 14.37
N HIS A 149 -26.78 0.05 15.25
CA HIS A 149 -27.19 0.62 16.52
C HIS A 149 -27.94 1.97 16.34
N LYS A 150 -27.43 2.83 15.46
CA LYS A 150 -28.11 4.09 15.11
C LYS A 150 -29.47 3.87 14.44
N ARG A 151 -29.61 2.86 13.59
CA ARG A 151 -30.89 2.51 12.99
C ARG A 151 -31.91 2.04 14.02
N ARG A 152 -31.48 1.24 15.00
CA ARG A 152 -32.34 0.79 16.09
C ARG A 152 -32.84 1.95 16.97
N GLU A 153 -31.95 2.92 17.24
CA GLU A 153 -32.35 4.11 17.99
C GLU A 153 -33.33 5.02 17.23
N ARG A 154 -33.22 5.06 15.88
CA ARG A 154 -34.18 5.82 15.05
C ARG A 154 -35.55 5.13 14.92
N ASP A 155 -35.60 3.82 14.95
CA ASP A 155 -36.82 3.06 14.85
C ASP A 155 -37.68 3.08 16.14
N PHE A 156 -37.12 3.57 17.25
CA PHE A 156 -37.79 3.74 18.54
C PHE A 156 -38.31 5.16 18.78
N TYR A 157 -38.06 6.06 17.89
CA TYR A 157 -38.58 7.41 17.90
C TYR A 157 -39.47 7.70 16.66
#